data_221d9e57f8bff20079ea84df66db8c22
#
_entry.id   221d9e57f8bff20079ea84df66db8c22
#
_cell.length_a   1.000
_cell.length_b   1.000
_cell.length_c   1.000
_cell.angle_alpha   90.00
_cell.angle_beta   90.00
_cell.angle_gamma   90.00
#
_symmetry.space_group_name_H-M   'P 1'
#
loop_
_entity.id
_entity.type
_entity.pdbx_description
1 polymer ?
#
loop_
_entity_poly.entity_id
_entity_poly.type
_entity_poly.pdbx_seq_one_letter_code
_entity_poly.pdbx_strand_id
1 'polypeptide(L)'
;MNKSEAINFEQLFRYFPEIPLPIVLSEDLAVTFSAINKAIPLELLASTLAKWEPLDEFTEVVPCFSFSINDKCDAIVYWVGSLMTYEYNIITIYEKNKLVNKKVIAGTISNGQTIKRSVARIDDEFNIHCMVGESLINEKYSPDHSKSYGFEILPDGLIVASDEQNNIWQKEIK
;
A
#
# COMPACT_ATOMS: atom_id res chain seq x y z
N MET A 1 -15.42 -14.06 27.76
CA MET A 1 -15.39 -14.22 26.29
C MET A 1 -15.23 -12.84 25.66
N ASN A 2 -14.05 -12.50 25.21
CA ASN A 2 -13.88 -11.31 24.38
C ASN A 2 -14.48 -11.61 23.01
N LYS A 3 -15.66 -11.08 22.75
CA LYS A 3 -16.12 -10.91 21.37
C LYS A 3 -15.10 -9.98 20.72
N SER A 4 -14.28 -10.50 19.83
CA SER A 4 -13.52 -9.66 18.92
C SER A 4 -14.54 -8.77 18.22
N GLU A 5 -14.55 -7.50 18.53
CA GLU A 5 -15.43 -6.56 17.84
C GLU A 5 -15.12 -6.65 16.35
N ALA A 6 -16.13 -7.00 15.56
CA ALA A 6 -16.00 -7.07 14.12
C ALA A 6 -15.61 -5.69 13.59
N ILE A 7 -14.59 -5.64 12.75
CA ILE A 7 -14.12 -4.40 12.13
C ILE A 7 -15.21 -3.88 11.19
N ASN A 8 -15.59 -2.62 11.35
CA ASN A 8 -16.59 -1.99 10.49
C ASN A 8 -15.97 -1.47 9.20
N PHE A 9 -15.73 -2.36 8.26
CA PHE A 9 -15.20 -2.00 6.95
C PHE A 9 -16.16 -1.15 6.11
N GLU A 10 -17.47 -1.30 6.26
CA GLU A 10 -18.44 -0.50 5.49
C GLU A 10 -18.28 1.00 5.75
N GLN A 11 -18.10 1.40 7.00
CA GLN A 11 -17.81 2.79 7.32
C GLN A 11 -16.47 3.24 6.78
N LEU A 12 -15.46 2.40 6.86
CA LEU A 12 -14.12 2.68 6.35
C LEU A 12 -14.14 2.92 4.84
N PHE A 13 -14.84 2.09 4.06
CA PHE A 13 -14.94 2.23 2.61
C PHE A 13 -15.47 3.59 2.14
N ARG A 14 -16.25 4.28 2.95
CA ARG A 14 -16.79 5.62 2.61
C ARG A 14 -15.70 6.69 2.43
N TYR A 15 -14.51 6.46 2.97
CA TYR A 15 -13.37 7.38 2.87
C TYR A 15 -12.44 7.03 1.70
N PHE A 16 -12.70 5.93 1.00
CA PHE A 16 -11.87 5.43 -0.09
C PHE A 16 -12.67 5.46 -1.40
N PRO A 17 -12.53 6.51 -2.21
CA PRO A 17 -13.23 6.56 -3.49
C PRO A 17 -12.79 5.40 -4.38
N GLU A 18 -13.74 4.79 -5.07
CA GLU A 18 -13.45 3.77 -6.08
C GLU A 18 -12.85 4.45 -7.31
N ILE A 19 -11.72 3.94 -7.77
CA ILE A 19 -11.07 4.46 -8.98
C ILE A 19 -10.77 3.33 -9.95
N PRO A 20 -10.75 3.63 -11.26
CA PRO A 20 -10.36 2.65 -12.27
C PRO A 20 -8.87 2.36 -12.25
N LEU A 21 -8.50 1.12 -12.54
CA LEU A 21 -7.12 0.73 -12.80
C LEU A 21 -6.81 0.87 -14.30
N PRO A 22 -5.55 1.03 -14.71
CA PRO A 22 -4.34 1.03 -13.87
C PRO A 22 -4.06 2.35 -13.14
N ILE A 23 -3.24 2.28 -12.10
CA ILE A 23 -2.76 3.45 -11.38
C ILE A 23 -1.28 3.29 -11.03
N VAL A 24 -0.55 4.40 -11.05
CA VAL A 24 0.85 4.47 -10.59
C VAL A 24 0.90 5.24 -9.27
N LEU A 25 1.49 4.61 -8.25
CA LEU A 25 1.69 5.19 -6.93
C LEU A 25 3.09 5.75 -6.82
N SER A 26 3.19 7.06 -6.77
CA SER A 26 4.41 7.83 -6.53
C SER A 26 4.30 8.63 -5.23
N GLU A 27 5.43 9.15 -4.76
CA GLU A 27 5.48 9.98 -3.55
C GLU A 27 4.51 11.18 -3.62
N ASP A 28 4.44 11.84 -4.77
CA ASP A 28 3.60 13.03 -4.98
C ASP A 28 2.10 12.75 -4.95
N LEU A 29 1.69 11.54 -5.29
CA LEU A 29 0.28 11.18 -5.35
C LEU A 29 -0.41 11.19 -3.99
N ALA A 30 0.33 10.89 -2.91
CA ALA A 30 -0.19 10.96 -1.54
C ALA A 30 -0.66 12.38 -1.17
N VAL A 31 0.07 13.40 -1.61
CA VAL A 31 -0.31 14.81 -1.41
C VAL A 31 -1.64 15.11 -2.12
N THR A 32 -1.80 14.60 -3.34
CA THR A 32 -3.06 14.75 -4.09
C THR A 32 -4.23 14.10 -3.38
N PHE A 33 -4.08 12.88 -2.91
CA PHE A 33 -5.13 12.18 -2.14
C PHE A 33 -5.46 12.90 -0.84
N SER A 34 -4.46 13.40 -0.13
CA SER A 34 -4.66 14.19 1.09
C SER A 34 -5.48 15.46 0.85
N ALA A 35 -5.32 16.09 -0.32
CA ALA A 35 -6.04 17.30 -0.69
C ALA A 35 -7.50 17.04 -1.10
N ILE A 36 -7.77 15.92 -1.76
CA ILE A 36 -9.09 15.64 -2.36
C ILE A 36 -9.97 14.70 -1.52
N ASN A 37 -9.37 13.82 -0.72
CA ASN A 37 -10.11 12.85 0.07
C ASN A 37 -10.38 13.39 1.48
N LYS A 38 -11.52 12.99 2.02
CA LYS A 38 -11.89 13.33 3.39
C LYS A 38 -11.08 12.50 4.38
N ALA A 39 -10.51 13.15 5.39
CA ALA A 39 -9.74 12.46 6.43
C ALA A 39 -10.62 11.47 7.21
N ILE A 40 -10.04 10.32 7.55
CA ILE A 40 -10.71 9.30 8.38
C ILE A 40 -10.80 9.84 9.82
N PRO A 41 -12.00 9.85 10.45
CA PRO A 41 -12.12 10.25 11.85
C PRO A 41 -11.28 9.39 12.80
N LEU A 42 -10.74 9.99 13.85
CA LEU A 42 -9.86 9.29 14.80
C LEU A 42 -10.54 8.07 15.44
N GLU A 43 -11.82 8.15 15.74
CA GLU A 43 -12.59 7.03 16.30
C GLU A 43 -12.67 5.85 15.32
N LEU A 44 -12.84 6.15 14.03
CA LEU A 44 -12.88 5.11 12.99
C LEU A 44 -11.50 4.53 12.73
N LEU A 45 -10.44 5.34 12.74
CA LEU A 45 -9.06 4.86 12.70
C LEU A 45 -8.77 3.90 13.86
N ALA A 46 -9.13 4.28 15.09
CA ALA A 46 -8.91 3.47 16.29
C ALA A 46 -9.63 2.12 16.24
N SER A 47 -10.80 2.06 15.64
CA SER A 47 -11.61 0.83 15.52
C SER A 47 -11.29 -0.01 14.28
N THR A 48 -10.47 0.51 13.36
CA THR A 48 -10.12 -0.15 12.10
C THR A 48 -8.60 -0.26 11.94
N LEU A 49 -7.97 0.64 11.21
CA LEU A 49 -6.56 0.58 10.82
C LEU A 49 -5.60 0.44 12.00
N ALA A 50 -5.89 1.06 13.14
CA ALA A 50 -5.07 0.95 14.34
C ALA A 50 -4.96 -0.48 14.90
N LYS A 51 -5.82 -1.38 14.48
CA LYS A 51 -5.75 -2.80 14.88
C LYS A 51 -4.58 -3.55 14.25
N TRP A 52 -4.06 -3.07 13.13
CA TRP A 52 -2.92 -3.68 12.42
C TRP A 52 -1.82 -2.68 12.03
N GLU A 53 -2.02 -1.38 12.22
CA GLU A 53 -1.01 -0.34 12.02
C GLU A 53 -0.57 0.25 13.35
N PRO A 54 0.75 0.40 13.60
CA PRO A 54 1.25 1.08 14.79
C PRO A 54 1.09 2.60 14.63
N LEU A 55 -0.08 3.13 14.98
CA LEU A 55 -0.39 4.55 14.90
C LEU A 55 -0.03 5.24 16.21
N ASP A 56 0.78 6.30 16.13
CA ASP A 56 1.15 7.17 17.24
C ASP A 56 0.90 8.65 16.90
N GLU A 57 1.32 9.56 17.78
CA GLU A 57 1.13 11.01 17.58
C GLU A 57 1.88 11.60 16.38
N PHE A 58 2.89 10.90 15.85
CA PHE A 58 3.69 11.29 14.69
C PHE A 58 3.22 10.65 13.39
N THR A 59 2.20 9.81 13.46
CA THR A 59 1.71 9.04 12.31
C THR A 59 0.53 9.74 11.64
N GLU A 60 0.63 9.94 10.34
CA GLU A 60 -0.44 10.43 9.49
C GLU A 60 -0.95 9.30 8.60
N VAL A 61 -2.27 9.19 8.48
CA VAL A 61 -2.92 8.24 7.56
C VAL A 61 -3.72 9.02 6.53
N VAL A 62 -3.46 8.73 5.26
CA VAL A 62 -4.18 9.32 4.13
C VAL A 62 -4.96 8.22 3.41
N PRO A 63 -6.30 8.28 3.38
CA PRO A 63 -7.07 7.37 2.53
C PRO A 63 -6.83 7.72 1.06
N CYS A 64 -6.50 6.71 0.25
CA CYS A 64 -6.21 6.92 -1.16
C CYS A 64 -7.38 6.50 -2.04
N PHE A 65 -7.61 5.21 -2.18
CA PHE A 65 -8.68 4.69 -3.05
C PHE A 65 -9.03 3.24 -2.73
N SER A 66 -10.09 2.78 -3.37
CA SER A 66 -10.51 1.38 -3.37
C SER A 66 -10.77 0.90 -4.79
N PHE A 67 -10.78 -0.41 -4.97
CA PHE A 67 -11.22 -1.08 -6.19
C PHE A 67 -11.75 -2.47 -5.87
N SER A 68 -12.65 -2.95 -6.70
CA SER A 68 -13.17 -4.31 -6.62
C SER A 68 -12.30 -5.28 -7.38
N ILE A 69 -11.93 -6.39 -6.75
CA ILE A 69 -11.26 -7.53 -7.38
C ILE A 69 -12.30 -8.43 -8.05
N ASN A 70 -13.40 -8.69 -7.33
CA ASN A 70 -14.57 -9.42 -7.80
C ASN A 70 -15.78 -9.12 -6.90
N ASP A 71 -16.86 -9.82 -7.07
CA ASP A 71 -18.10 -9.60 -6.30
C ASP A 71 -17.96 -9.80 -4.79
N LYS A 72 -16.90 -10.48 -4.33
CA LYS A 72 -16.69 -10.81 -2.92
C LYS A 72 -15.47 -10.14 -2.31
N CYS A 73 -14.48 -9.75 -3.14
CA CYS A 73 -13.23 -9.19 -2.68
C CYS A 73 -13.04 -7.77 -3.17
N ASP A 74 -12.65 -6.90 -2.26
CA ASP A 74 -12.27 -5.53 -2.51
C ASP A 74 -10.86 -5.26 -1.99
N ALA A 75 -10.22 -4.23 -2.54
CA ALA A 75 -8.96 -3.71 -2.05
C ALA A 75 -9.09 -2.25 -1.64
N ILE A 76 -8.35 -1.89 -0.59
CA ILE A 76 -8.19 -0.51 -0.13
C ILE A 76 -6.70 -0.17 -0.15
N VAL A 77 -6.37 1.00 -0.66
CA VAL A 77 -5.02 1.56 -0.62
C VAL A 77 -5.02 2.81 0.23
N TYR A 78 -4.11 2.88 1.19
CA TYR A 78 -3.89 4.02 2.06
C TYR A 78 -2.40 4.28 2.23
N TRP A 79 -2.07 5.52 2.55
CA TRP A 79 -0.71 5.97 2.80
C TRP A 79 -0.53 6.23 4.30
N VAL A 80 0.59 5.79 4.84
CA VAL A 80 0.99 6.02 6.23
C VAL A 80 2.33 6.72 6.25
N GLY A 81 2.36 7.89 6.87
CA GLY A 81 3.58 8.66 7.08
C GLY A 81 3.96 8.75 8.55
N SER A 82 5.22 8.52 8.85
CA SER A 82 5.84 8.73 10.14
C SER A 82 7.16 9.47 9.98
N LEU A 83 7.96 9.61 11.05
CA LEU A 83 9.14 10.48 11.04
C LEU A 83 10.16 10.18 9.93
N MET A 84 10.38 8.91 9.58
CA MET A 84 11.38 8.51 8.60
C MET A 84 10.87 7.52 7.55
N THR A 85 9.58 7.27 7.54
CA THR A 85 8.97 6.24 6.71
C THR A 85 7.65 6.73 6.15
N TYR A 86 7.50 6.67 4.83
CA TYR A 86 6.27 6.98 4.12
C TYR A 86 5.91 5.79 3.24
N GLU A 87 4.76 5.15 3.48
CA GLU A 87 4.41 3.89 2.83
C GLU A 87 3.00 3.87 2.30
N TYR A 88 2.84 3.39 1.06
CA TYR A 88 1.55 2.95 0.55
C TYR A 88 1.32 1.50 0.96
N ASN A 89 0.18 1.27 1.59
CA ASN A 89 -0.29 -0.03 1.99
C ASN A 89 -1.52 -0.42 1.19
N ILE A 90 -1.58 -1.67 0.80
CA ILE A 90 -2.80 -2.27 0.26
C ILE A 90 -3.29 -3.32 1.22
N ILE A 91 -4.59 -3.33 1.46
CA ILE A 91 -5.29 -4.39 2.16
C ILE A 91 -6.37 -4.97 1.26
N THR A 92 -6.59 -6.26 1.37
CA THR A 92 -7.68 -6.96 0.70
C THR A 92 -8.70 -7.42 1.73
N ILE A 93 -9.97 -7.30 1.39
CA ILE A 93 -11.09 -7.51 2.28
C ILE A 93 -12.10 -8.42 1.59
N TYR A 94 -12.49 -9.48 2.28
CA TYR A 94 -13.48 -10.44 1.81
C TYR A 94 -14.86 -10.14 2.39
N GLU A 95 -15.90 -10.13 1.54
CA GLU A 95 -17.30 -9.86 1.89
C GLU A 95 -17.50 -8.61 2.77
N LYS A 96 -16.64 -7.59 2.60
CA LYS A 96 -16.62 -6.32 3.36
C LYS A 96 -16.57 -6.47 4.89
N ASN A 97 -16.11 -7.61 5.38
CA ASN A 97 -16.05 -7.88 6.82
C ASN A 97 -14.78 -8.58 7.31
N LYS A 98 -13.95 -9.11 6.42
CA LYS A 98 -12.75 -9.86 6.79
C LYS A 98 -11.52 -9.35 6.08
N LEU A 99 -10.53 -8.89 6.87
CA LEU A 99 -9.19 -8.61 6.35
C LEU A 99 -8.53 -9.93 5.91
N VAL A 100 -8.15 -10.02 4.64
CA VAL A 100 -7.49 -11.21 4.07
C VAL A 100 -5.99 -11.04 4.10
N ASN A 101 -5.47 -9.94 3.56
CA ASN A 101 -4.04 -9.71 3.43
C ASN A 101 -3.71 -8.23 3.52
N LYS A 102 -2.46 -7.95 3.86
CA LYS A 102 -1.88 -6.61 3.89
C LYS A 102 -0.49 -6.64 3.27
N LYS A 103 -0.14 -5.61 2.48
CA LYS A 103 1.18 -5.47 1.86
C LYS A 103 1.58 -4.00 1.77
N VAL A 104 2.84 -3.70 2.08
CA VAL A 104 3.48 -2.44 1.70
C VAL A 104 3.91 -2.57 0.25
N ILE A 105 3.51 -1.65 -0.62
CA ILE A 105 3.71 -1.76 -2.07
C ILE A 105 4.59 -0.65 -2.65
N ALA A 106 4.67 0.49 -1.99
CA ALA A 106 5.53 1.60 -2.39
C ALA A 106 5.85 2.47 -1.19
N GLY A 107 6.83 3.36 -1.31
CA GLY A 107 7.11 4.33 -0.27
C GLY A 107 8.53 4.87 -0.30
N THR A 108 8.86 5.62 0.74
CA THR A 108 10.16 6.22 0.97
C THR A 108 10.59 5.94 2.40
N ILE A 109 11.74 5.32 2.56
CA ILE A 109 12.32 4.99 3.87
C ILE A 109 13.71 5.59 3.95
N SER A 110 13.98 6.35 5.01
CA SER A 110 15.30 6.89 5.33
C SER A 110 15.82 6.29 6.63
N ASN A 111 17.07 5.87 6.65
CA ASN A 111 17.77 5.44 7.86
C ASN A 111 18.78 6.49 8.39
N GLY A 112 18.76 7.72 7.85
CA GLY A 112 19.70 8.79 8.18
C GLY A 112 20.96 8.81 7.31
N GLN A 113 21.26 7.76 6.58
CA GLN A 113 22.41 7.65 5.67
C GLN A 113 21.99 7.40 4.23
N THR A 114 21.00 6.52 4.03
CA THR A 114 20.46 6.18 2.73
C THR A 114 18.96 6.47 2.66
N ILE A 115 18.47 6.71 1.46
CA ILE A 115 17.05 6.83 1.16
C ILE A 115 16.68 5.74 0.16
N LYS A 116 15.70 4.93 0.53
CA LYS A 116 15.09 3.93 -0.35
C LYS A 116 13.74 4.47 -0.80
N ARG A 117 13.58 4.65 -2.11
CA ARG A 117 12.31 5.06 -2.73
C ARG A 117 11.77 3.97 -3.60
N SER A 118 10.48 3.72 -3.49
CA SER A 118 9.79 2.77 -4.34
C SER A 118 8.51 3.35 -4.91
N VAL A 119 8.22 2.94 -6.13
CA VAL A 119 6.97 3.25 -6.84
C VAL A 119 6.29 1.94 -7.18
N ALA A 120 4.97 1.96 -7.28
CA ALA A 120 4.19 0.80 -7.67
C ALA A 120 3.18 1.16 -8.76
N ARG A 121 2.93 0.21 -9.65
CA ARG A 121 1.84 0.28 -10.61
C ARG A 121 0.91 -0.89 -10.37
N ILE A 122 -0.36 -0.61 -10.16
CA ILE A 122 -1.41 -1.63 -10.09
C ILE A 122 -2.12 -1.62 -11.44
N ASP A 123 -2.07 -2.75 -12.14
CA ASP A 123 -2.72 -2.87 -13.45
C ASP A 123 -4.16 -3.40 -13.35
N ASP A 124 -4.86 -3.42 -14.46
CA ASP A 124 -6.26 -3.86 -14.55
C ASP A 124 -6.46 -5.38 -14.47
N GLU A 125 -5.37 -6.14 -14.44
CA GLU A 125 -5.35 -7.58 -14.16
C GLU A 125 -4.95 -7.88 -12.69
N PHE A 126 -4.89 -6.84 -11.83
CA PHE A 126 -4.55 -6.93 -10.41
C PHE A 126 -3.10 -7.37 -10.12
N ASN A 127 -2.19 -7.12 -11.07
CA ASN A 127 -0.76 -7.25 -10.80
C ASN A 127 -0.22 -5.94 -10.22
N ILE A 128 0.69 -6.06 -9.27
CA ILE A 128 1.36 -4.94 -8.63
C ILE A 128 2.84 -5.00 -9.03
N HIS A 129 3.27 -4.04 -9.82
CA HIS A 129 4.66 -3.93 -10.29
C HIS A 129 5.37 -2.88 -9.45
N CYS A 130 6.40 -3.28 -8.72
CA CYS A 130 7.15 -2.40 -7.83
C CYS A 130 8.57 -2.18 -8.36
N MET A 131 9.05 -0.94 -8.26
CA MET A 131 10.42 -0.57 -8.55
C MET A 131 11.01 0.19 -7.36
N VAL A 132 12.17 -0.25 -6.89
CA VAL A 132 12.85 0.30 -5.72
C VAL A 132 14.22 0.81 -6.13
N GLY A 133 14.54 2.04 -5.73
CA GLY A 133 15.87 2.61 -5.84
C GLY A 133 16.41 3.00 -4.47
N GLU A 134 17.71 2.82 -4.27
CA GLU A 134 18.40 3.22 -3.06
C GLU A 134 19.53 4.19 -3.41
N SER A 135 19.66 5.25 -2.64
CA SER A 135 20.74 6.25 -2.80
C SER A 135 21.22 6.75 -1.45
N LEU A 136 22.48 7.21 -1.39
CA LEU A 136 22.94 8.01 -0.26
C LEU A 136 22.19 9.34 -0.24
N ILE A 137 21.99 9.91 0.94
CA ILE A 137 21.22 11.16 1.12
C ILE A 137 21.79 12.31 0.26
N ASN A 138 23.11 12.35 0.07
CA ASN A 138 23.83 13.40 -0.65
C ASN A 138 24.16 13.04 -2.11
N GLU A 139 23.72 11.89 -2.61
CA GLU A 139 23.99 11.43 -3.96
C GLU A 139 22.73 11.46 -4.83
N LYS A 140 22.93 11.70 -6.14
CA LYS A 140 21.86 11.59 -7.11
C LYS A 140 21.49 10.12 -7.30
N TYR A 141 20.20 9.88 -7.54
CA TYR A 141 19.67 8.56 -7.89
C TYR A 141 20.52 7.92 -9.01
N SER A 142 20.96 6.67 -8.79
CA SER A 142 21.62 5.87 -9.80
C SER A 142 20.68 4.74 -10.26
N PRO A 143 20.36 4.65 -11.57
CA PRO A 143 19.54 3.58 -12.11
C PRO A 143 20.14 2.18 -11.88
N ASP A 144 21.47 2.08 -11.73
CA ASP A 144 22.19 0.83 -11.54
C ASP A 144 21.87 0.14 -10.20
N HIS A 145 21.26 0.87 -9.26
CA HIS A 145 20.84 0.36 -7.95
C HIS A 145 19.33 0.16 -7.84
N SER A 146 18.61 0.23 -8.95
CA SER A 146 17.18 -0.04 -8.96
C SER A 146 16.87 -1.53 -9.07
N LYS A 147 15.83 -1.94 -8.37
CA LYS A 147 15.35 -3.31 -8.31
C LYS A 147 13.86 -3.34 -8.61
N SER A 148 13.40 -4.36 -9.33
CA SER A 148 11.97 -4.56 -9.60
C SER A 148 11.50 -5.89 -9.02
N TYR A 149 10.27 -5.89 -8.53
CA TYR A 149 9.58 -7.06 -8.03
C TYR A 149 8.07 -6.86 -8.19
N GLY A 150 7.30 -7.89 -7.98
CA GLY A 150 5.86 -7.79 -8.15
C GLY A 150 5.06 -8.75 -7.32
N PHE A 151 3.79 -8.45 -7.28
CA PHE A 151 2.77 -9.25 -6.62
C PHE A 151 1.58 -9.42 -7.55
N GLU A 152 0.81 -10.46 -7.30
CA GLU A 152 -0.49 -10.70 -7.90
C GLU A 152 -1.55 -10.78 -6.81
N ILE A 153 -2.68 -10.12 -7.00
CA ILE A 153 -3.82 -10.24 -6.10
C ILE A 153 -4.72 -11.35 -6.66
N LEU A 154 -4.85 -12.42 -5.90
CA LEU A 154 -5.69 -13.56 -6.27
C LEU A 154 -7.18 -13.29 -6.02
N PRO A 155 -8.08 -14.05 -6.67
CA PRO A 155 -9.53 -13.85 -6.49
C PRO A 155 -10.07 -13.98 -5.07
N ASP A 156 -9.35 -14.69 -4.19
CA ASP A 156 -9.67 -14.80 -2.77
C ASP A 156 -9.10 -13.67 -1.89
N GLY A 157 -8.37 -12.74 -2.51
CA GLY A 157 -7.75 -11.60 -1.83
C GLY A 157 -6.32 -11.84 -1.36
N LEU A 158 -5.76 -13.03 -1.52
CA LEU A 158 -4.35 -13.26 -1.21
C LEU A 158 -3.44 -12.47 -2.15
N ILE A 159 -2.38 -11.88 -1.60
CA ILE A 159 -1.36 -11.16 -2.34
C ILE A 159 -0.10 -12.01 -2.35
N VAL A 160 0.27 -12.51 -3.50
CA VAL A 160 1.38 -13.44 -3.67
C VAL A 160 2.47 -12.83 -4.54
N ALA A 161 3.73 -13.26 -4.34
CA ALA A 161 4.83 -12.83 -5.19
C ALA A 161 4.65 -13.36 -6.61
N SER A 162 4.93 -12.50 -7.59
CA SER A 162 4.83 -12.85 -9.01
C SER A 162 6.03 -13.67 -9.46
N ASP A 163 5.80 -14.87 -10.00
CA ASP A 163 6.85 -15.80 -10.41
C ASP A 163 7.75 -15.28 -11.55
N GLU A 164 7.18 -14.51 -12.46
CA GLU A 164 7.92 -13.96 -13.60
C GLU A 164 9.03 -13.00 -13.17
N GLN A 165 8.84 -12.29 -12.08
CA GLN A 165 9.81 -11.32 -11.58
C GLN A 165 10.89 -11.97 -10.72
N ASN A 166 10.61 -13.05 -10.05
CA ASN A 166 11.62 -13.84 -9.35
C ASN A 166 12.68 -14.41 -10.32
N ASN A 167 12.28 -14.72 -11.54
CA ASN A 167 13.20 -15.21 -12.59
C ASN A 167 14.11 -14.13 -13.16
N ILE A 168 13.66 -12.88 -13.24
CA ILE A 168 14.48 -11.74 -13.66
C ILE A 168 15.59 -11.47 -12.64
N TRP A 169 15.27 -11.55 -11.36
CA TRP A 169 16.23 -11.40 -10.27
C TRP A 169 17.35 -12.45 -10.28
N GLN A 170 17.02 -13.69 -10.55
CA GLN A 170 18.00 -14.79 -10.61
C GLN A 170 18.96 -14.66 -11.80
N LYS A 171 18.56 -13.95 -12.85
CA LYS A 171 19.40 -13.69 -14.03
C LYS A 171 20.37 -12.52 -13.82
N GLU A 172 20.02 -11.54 -12.99
CA GLU A 172 20.88 -10.38 -12.71
C GLU A 172 21.93 -10.63 -11.63
N ILE A 173 21.76 -11.66 -10.81
CA ILE A 173 22.69 -12.04 -9.74
C ILE A 173 23.82 -12.98 -10.25
N LYS A 174 23.79 -13.39 -11.50
CA LYS A 174 24.87 -14.20 -12.08
C LYS A 174 25.98 -13.31 -12.66
#